data_50369d6d04aba57c27a5d638ab94d3c7
#
_entry.id   50369d6d04aba57c27a5d638ab94d3c7
#
_cell.length_a   1.000
_cell.length_b   1.000
_cell.length_c   1.000
_cell.angle_alpha   90.00
_cell.angle_beta   90.00
_cell.angle_gamma   90.00
#
_symmetry.space_group_name_H-M   'P 1'
#
loop_
_entity.id
_entity.type
_entity.pdbx_description
1 polymer ?
#
loop_
_entity_poly.entity_id
_entity_poly.type
_entity_poly.pdbx_seq_one_letter_code
_entity_poly.pdbx_strand_id
1 'polypeptide(L)'
;MKPGAVFAALSVFLLVLGGVARGASPNHKETLRGLTGVTIRVERLGESASMDGLSARLIQTDAEEKLKKAGIAVLTAAQAAQEPGSPVLYIFVNAKLPYNSAPYAVMITVAVLQNVVSARDANLKLREVKTWDAGYLTALDPTLLKQARTMVGDLVNEFVKDWRAVNQK
;
A
#
# COMPACT_ATOMS: atom_id res chain seq x y z
N MET A 1 35.82 53.52 -6.33
CA MET A 1 35.86 52.07 -6.52
C MET A 1 35.02 51.41 -5.42
N LYS A 2 33.85 50.82 -5.78
CA LYS A 2 33.01 50.08 -4.82
C LYS A 2 33.17 48.60 -5.10
N PRO A 3 33.44 47.71 -4.16
CA PRO A 3 33.48 46.27 -4.39
C PRO A 3 32.05 45.72 -4.46
N GLY A 4 31.74 45.01 -5.53
CA GLY A 4 30.46 44.33 -5.71
C GLY A 4 30.38 43.09 -4.81
N ALA A 5 29.26 42.96 -4.10
CA ALA A 5 28.92 41.80 -3.34
C ALA A 5 28.44 40.69 -4.28
N VAL A 6 29.20 39.60 -4.36
CA VAL A 6 28.78 38.35 -5.02
C VAL A 6 27.89 37.60 -4.06
N PHE A 7 26.57 37.59 -4.34
CA PHE A 7 25.63 36.69 -3.65
C PHE A 7 25.81 35.28 -4.22
N ALA A 8 26.46 34.39 -3.46
CA ALA A 8 26.46 32.97 -3.76
C ALA A 8 25.07 32.39 -3.37
N ALA A 9 24.29 32.06 -4.38
CA ALA A 9 23.04 31.32 -4.18
C ALA A 9 23.37 29.90 -3.76
N LEU A 10 23.18 29.60 -2.47
CA LEU A 10 23.29 28.25 -1.92
C LEU A 10 22.03 27.46 -2.32
N SER A 11 22.13 26.70 -3.42
CA SER A 11 21.08 25.77 -3.84
C SER A 11 21.07 24.61 -2.86
N VAL A 12 20.11 24.63 -1.92
CA VAL A 12 19.81 23.49 -1.06
C VAL A 12 19.16 22.41 -1.92
N PHE A 13 19.97 21.42 -2.32
CA PHE A 13 19.50 20.22 -2.97
C PHE A 13 18.81 19.36 -1.90
N LEU A 14 17.48 19.44 -1.82
CA LEU A 14 16.67 18.60 -0.95
C LEU A 14 16.72 17.18 -1.51
N LEU A 15 17.61 16.34 -0.98
CA LEU A 15 17.61 14.91 -1.24
C LEU A 15 16.32 14.34 -0.63
N VAL A 16 15.29 14.16 -1.46
CA VAL A 16 14.17 13.32 -1.12
C VAL A 16 14.71 11.90 -1.05
N LEU A 17 15.07 11.45 0.15
CA LEU A 17 15.32 10.03 0.42
C LEU A 17 14.00 9.29 0.20
N GLY A 18 13.78 8.90 -1.06
CA GLY A 18 12.66 8.04 -1.44
C GLY A 18 12.74 6.76 -0.59
N GLY A 19 11.74 6.53 0.25
CA GLY A 19 11.63 5.30 1.01
C GLY A 19 11.71 4.12 0.05
N VAL A 20 12.61 3.18 0.32
CA VAL A 20 12.77 1.98 -0.49
C VAL A 20 11.53 1.12 -0.29
N ALA A 21 10.69 1.00 -1.32
CA ALA A 21 9.68 -0.04 -1.35
C ALA A 21 10.40 -1.39 -1.28
N ARG A 22 10.26 -2.10 -0.18
CA ARG A 22 10.69 -3.48 -0.11
C ARG A 22 9.67 -4.32 -0.84
N GLY A 23 10.00 -4.75 -2.05
CA GLY A 23 9.25 -5.77 -2.75
C GLY A 23 9.13 -7.03 -1.90
N ALA A 24 8.00 -7.73 -2.04
CA ALA A 24 7.77 -8.99 -1.36
C ALA A 24 8.93 -9.95 -1.62
N SER A 25 9.32 -10.72 -0.61
CA SER A 25 10.35 -11.77 -0.76
C SER A 25 9.90 -12.76 -1.86
N PRO A 26 10.82 -13.41 -2.58
CA PRO A 26 10.47 -14.37 -3.64
C PRO A 26 9.45 -15.43 -3.20
N ASN A 27 9.51 -15.86 -1.95
CA ASN A 27 8.57 -16.84 -1.41
C ASN A 27 7.16 -16.25 -1.17
N HIS A 28 7.04 -14.94 -0.93
CA HIS A 28 5.74 -14.29 -0.76
C HIS A 28 4.92 -14.24 -2.06
N LYS A 29 5.57 -14.14 -3.23
CA LYS A 29 4.87 -14.16 -4.53
C LYS A 29 4.13 -15.47 -4.75
N GLU A 30 4.74 -16.59 -4.34
CA GLU A 30 4.15 -17.91 -4.52
C GLU A 30 2.82 -18.06 -3.77
N THR A 31 2.57 -17.28 -2.71
CA THR A 31 1.29 -17.28 -1.99
C THR A 31 0.14 -16.68 -2.80
N LEU A 32 0.44 -16.00 -3.91
CA LEU A 32 -0.53 -15.43 -4.85
C LEU A 32 -0.92 -16.40 -5.97
N ARG A 33 -0.26 -17.57 -6.05
CA ARG A 33 -0.53 -18.56 -7.08
C ARG A 33 -1.96 -19.11 -6.95
N GLY A 34 -2.70 -19.12 -8.06
CA GLY A 34 -4.09 -19.58 -8.14
C GLY A 34 -5.11 -18.58 -7.58
N LEU A 35 -4.67 -17.38 -7.15
CA LEU A 35 -5.55 -16.33 -6.68
C LEU A 35 -6.35 -15.75 -7.85
N THR A 36 -7.68 -15.92 -7.86
CA THR A 36 -8.58 -15.48 -8.94
C THR A 36 -9.09 -14.06 -8.71
N GLY A 37 -9.21 -13.65 -7.45
CA GLY A 37 -9.69 -12.34 -7.05
C GLY A 37 -9.48 -12.08 -5.57
N VAL A 38 -9.82 -10.86 -5.14
CA VAL A 38 -9.71 -10.41 -3.74
C VAL A 38 -10.88 -9.50 -3.38
N THR A 39 -11.29 -9.46 -2.11
CA THR A 39 -12.00 -8.28 -1.60
C THR A 39 -10.99 -7.18 -1.31
N ILE A 40 -11.44 -5.92 -1.33
CA ILE A 40 -10.59 -4.79 -0.93
C ILE A 40 -11.11 -4.26 0.40
N ARG A 41 -10.18 -4.07 1.33
CA ARG A 41 -10.45 -3.43 2.62
C ARG A 41 -9.43 -2.32 2.86
N VAL A 42 -9.92 -1.07 2.82
CA VAL A 42 -9.12 0.10 3.20
C VAL A 42 -9.38 0.38 4.67
N GLU A 43 -8.32 0.42 5.46
CA GLU A 43 -8.41 0.75 6.89
C GLU A 43 -8.86 2.21 7.07
N ARG A 44 -9.55 2.48 8.18
CA ARG A 44 -10.01 3.82 8.50
C ARG A 44 -8.83 4.77 8.64
N LEU A 45 -8.86 5.86 7.89
CA LEU A 45 -7.87 6.92 7.97
C LEU A 45 -7.99 7.70 9.29
N GLY A 46 -6.87 8.19 9.79
CA GLY A 46 -6.87 9.16 10.89
C GLY A 46 -7.62 10.44 10.51
N GLU A 47 -8.20 11.11 11.52
CA GLU A 47 -9.01 12.30 11.32
C GLU A 47 -8.22 13.42 10.62
N SER A 48 -7.01 13.75 11.10
CA SER A 48 -6.16 14.78 10.51
C SER A 48 -5.88 14.51 9.03
N ALA A 49 -5.54 13.27 8.66
CA ALA A 49 -5.28 12.91 7.28
C ALA A 49 -6.53 13.05 6.39
N SER A 50 -7.70 12.75 6.95
CA SER A 50 -8.97 12.92 6.25
C SER A 50 -9.32 14.39 6.05
N MET A 51 -9.07 15.24 7.04
CA MET A 51 -9.26 16.70 6.96
C MET A 51 -8.35 17.34 5.92
N ASP A 52 -7.11 16.83 5.78
CA ASP A 52 -6.14 17.30 4.79
C ASP A 52 -6.35 16.65 3.40
N GLY A 53 -7.52 16.02 3.21
CA GLY A 53 -8.03 15.62 1.90
C GLY A 53 -7.63 14.22 1.43
N LEU A 54 -7.08 13.36 2.30
CA LEU A 54 -6.93 11.95 1.99
C LEU A 54 -8.27 11.23 2.16
N SER A 55 -8.66 10.40 1.19
CA SER A 55 -9.96 9.72 1.17
C SER A 55 -9.81 8.21 1.00
N ALA A 56 -10.27 7.45 1.99
CA ALA A 56 -10.30 5.99 1.92
C ALA A 56 -11.15 5.50 0.74
N ARG A 57 -12.28 6.17 0.46
CA ARG A 57 -13.15 5.84 -0.69
C ARG A 57 -12.41 5.99 -2.03
N LEU A 58 -11.65 7.09 -2.21
CA LEU A 58 -10.90 7.30 -3.44
C LEU A 58 -9.75 6.27 -3.58
N ILE A 59 -9.08 5.94 -2.49
CA ILE A 59 -8.07 4.88 -2.45
C ILE A 59 -8.67 3.54 -2.87
N GLN A 60 -9.84 3.19 -2.33
CA GLN A 60 -10.54 1.96 -2.69
C GLN A 60 -10.91 1.94 -4.17
N THR A 61 -11.52 3.01 -4.69
CA THR A 61 -11.90 3.11 -6.11
C THR A 61 -10.69 2.93 -7.04
N ASP A 62 -9.57 3.58 -6.73
CA ASP A 62 -8.35 3.44 -7.54
C ASP A 62 -7.79 2.01 -7.53
N ALA A 63 -7.82 1.37 -6.36
CA ALA A 63 -7.39 -0.03 -6.24
C ALA A 63 -8.30 -0.95 -7.06
N GLU A 64 -9.63 -0.79 -6.96
CA GLU A 64 -10.61 -1.55 -7.75
C GLU A 64 -10.37 -1.42 -9.26
N GLU A 65 -10.16 -0.19 -9.74
CA GLU A 65 -9.87 0.05 -11.16
C GLU A 65 -8.59 -0.63 -11.63
N LYS A 66 -7.52 -0.56 -10.82
CA LYS A 66 -6.24 -1.21 -11.15
C LYS A 66 -6.36 -2.72 -11.20
N LEU A 67 -7.07 -3.34 -10.25
CA LEU A 67 -7.31 -4.77 -10.25
C LEU A 67 -8.14 -5.22 -11.47
N LYS A 68 -9.25 -4.52 -11.76
CA LYS A 68 -10.10 -4.79 -12.93
C LYS A 68 -9.30 -4.68 -14.24
N LYS A 69 -8.48 -3.64 -14.40
CA LYS A 69 -7.59 -3.47 -15.56
C LYS A 69 -6.54 -4.59 -15.68
N ALA A 70 -6.17 -5.20 -14.57
CA ALA A 70 -5.21 -6.30 -14.52
C ALA A 70 -5.86 -7.68 -14.75
N GLY A 71 -7.20 -7.76 -14.82
CA GLY A 71 -7.94 -9.02 -14.92
C GLY A 71 -8.11 -9.76 -13.59
N ILE A 72 -7.87 -9.08 -12.46
CA ILE A 72 -8.07 -9.63 -11.12
C ILE A 72 -9.48 -9.28 -10.67
N ALA A 73 -10.27 -10.28 -10.28
CA ALA A 73 -11.65 -10.05 -9.85
C ALA A 73 -11.68 -9.29 -8.50
N VAL A 74 -12.53 -8.25 -8.43
CA VAL A 74 -12.88 -7.61 -7.16
C VAL A 74 -14.12 -8.31 -6.62
N LEU A 75 -13.95 -9.03 -5.53
CA LEU A 75 -14.97 -9.90 -4.94
C LEU A 75 -15.78 -9.14 -3.88
N THR A 76 -17.04 -9.49 -3.77
CA THR A 76 -17.82 -9.16 -2.57
C THR A 76 -17.38 -10.06 -1.40
N ALA A 77 -17.73 -9.66 -0.17
CA ALA A 77 -17.41 -10.48 1.00
C ALA A 77 -18.01 -11.90 0.92
N ALA A 78 -19.21 -12.04 0.36
CA ALA A 78 -19.86 -13.34 0.17
C ALA A 78 -19.12 -14.22 -0.86
N GLN A 79 -18.65 -13.62 -1.95
CA GLN A 79 -17.84 -14.34 -2.95
C GLN A 79 -16.48 -14.76 -2.39
N ALA A 80 -15.78 -13.84 -1.70
CA ALA A 80 -14.48 -14.17 -1.12
C ALA A 80 -14.56 -15.25 -0.05
N ALA A 81 -15.68 -15.35 0.68
CA ALA A 81 -15.89 -16.43 1.65
C ALA A 81 -15.96 -17.82 1.02
N GLN A 82 -16.25 -17.92 -0.30
CA GLN A 82 -16.27 -19.17 -1.07
C GLN A 82 -14.90 -19.45 -1.73
N GLU A 83 -14.02 -18.46 -1.82
CA GLU A 83 -12.69 -18.63 -2.39
C GLU A 83 -11.74 -19.30 -1.37
N PRO A 84 -10.82 -20.16 -1.84
CA PRO A 84 -9.79 -20.71 -0.98
C PRO A 84 -9.00 -19.62 -0.28
N GLY A 85 -8.94 -19.68 1.05
CA GLY A 85 -8.23 -18.70 1.85
C GLY A 85 -8.98 -17.38 2.11
N SER A 86 -10.17 -17.17 1.55
CA SER A 86 -10.97 -15.94 1.72
C SER A 86 -10.13 -14.67 1.55
N PRO A 87 -9.53 -14.44 0.36
CA PRO A 87 -8.46 -13.46 0.18
C PRO A 87 -8.97 -12.01 0.28
N VAL A 88 -8.21 -11.19 1.01
CA VAL A 88 -8.46 -9.76 1.20
C VAL A 88 -7.22 -8.96 0.80
N LEU A 89 -7.34 -8.01 -0.13
CA LEU A 89 -6.34 -6.97 -0.34
C LEU A 89 -6.57 -5.88 0.70
N TYR A 90 -5.73 -5.87 1.71
CA TYR A 90 -5.79 -4.94 2.83
C TYR A 90 -4.88 -3.75 2.57
N ILE A 91 -5.44 -2.54 2.64
CA ILE A 91 -4.74 -1.29 2.43
C ILE A 91 -4.75 -0.50 3.73
N PHE A 92 -3.58 -0.28 4.28
CA PHE A 92 -3.37 0.49 5.50
C PHE A 92 -2.58 1.75 5.21
N VAL A 93 -3.13 2.90 5.59
CA VAL A 93 -2.45 4.19 5.51
C VAL A 93 -2.53 4.85 6.88
N ASN A 94 -1.39 4.96 7.54
CA ASN A 94 -1.27 5.66 8.82
C ASN A 94 -0.44 6.93 8.60
N ALA A 95 -1.09 8.08 8.68
CA ALA A 95 -0.45 9.38 8.60
C ALA A 95 -0.67 10.13 9.92
N LYS A 96 0.40 10.40 10.63
CA LYS A 96 0.37 11.10 11.91
C LYS A 96 1.20 12.37 11.87
N LEU A 97 0.64 13.47 12.36
CA LEU A 97 1.37 14.69 12.65
C LEU A 97 2.04 14.55 14.03
N PRO A 98 3.36 14.56 14.11
CA PRO A 98 4.05 14.65 15.41
C PRO A 98 3.76 16.00 16.05
N TYR A 99 3.14 16.01 17.22
CA TYR A 99 2.89 17.24 18.01
C TYR A 99 2.26 18.38 17.22
N ASN A 100 1.33 18.09 16.30
CA ASN A 100 0.68 19.08 15.42
C ASN A 100 1.65 19.90 14.55
N SER A 101 2.81 19.36 14.23
CA SER A 101 3.81 19.99 13.35
C SER A 101 4.10 19.15 12.13
N ALA A 102 4.33 19.80 10.99
CA ALA A 102 4.81 19.14 9.78
C ALA A 102 6.26 18.62 9.97
N PRO A 103 6.65 17.54 9.28
CA PRO A 103 5.88 16.75 8.30
C PRO A 103 5.04 15.63 8.95
N TYR A 104 4.09 15.09 8.19
CA TYR A 104 3.44 13.84 8.53
C TYR A 104 4.43 12.68 8.50
N ALA A 105 4.44 11.85 9.53
CA ALA A 105 5.00 10.50 9.45
C ALA A 105 3.97 9.59 8.79
N VAL A 106 4.28 9.05 7.62
CA VAL A 106 3.34 8.28 6.80
C VAL A 106 3.86 6.86 6.62
N MET A 107 3.08 5.88 7.07
CA MET A 107 3.29 4.47 6.80
C MET A 107 2.15 3.97 5.91
N ILE A 108 2.50 3.37 4.79
CA ILE A 108 1.57 2.76 3.85
C ILE A 108 1.93 1.29 3.71
N THR A 109 0.93 0.42 3.83
CA THR A 109 1.09 -1.02 3.56
C THR A 109 -0.06 -1.49 2.70
N VAL A 110 0.25 -2.25 1.66
CA VAL A 110 -0.70 -3.07 0.91
C VAL A 110 -0.33 -4.51 1.16
N ALA A 111 -1.29 -5.31 1.62
CA ALA A 111 -1.05 -6.70 2.01
C ALA A 111 -2.16 -7.61 1.49
N VAL A 112 -1.85 -8.88 1.25
CA VAL A 112 -2.86 -9.91 1.06
C VAL A 112 -3.00 -10.69 2.35
N LEU A 113 -4.22 -10.70 2.89
CA LEU A 113 -4.60 -11.47 4.05
C LEU A 113 -5.36 -12.71 3.59
N GLN A 114 -4.99 -13.88 4.08
CA GLN A 114 -5.63 -15.15 3.75
C GLN A 114 -5.84 -16.02 4.98
N ASN A 115 -6.86 -16.87 4.95
CA ASN A 115 -6.98 -17.96 5.90
C ASN A 115 -6.00 -19.06 5.50
N VAL A 116 -5.21 -19.53 6.45
CA VAL A 116 -4.19 -20.55 6.24
C VAL A 116 -4.31 -21.70 7.24
N VAL A 117 -3.74 -22.83 6.91
CA VAL A 117 -3.63 -24.00 7.78
C VAL A 117 -2.19 -24.13 8.24
N SER A 118 -1.97 -24.40 9.51
CA SER A 118 -0.63 -24.63 10.04
C SER A 118 -0.02 -25.92 9.47
N ALA A 119 1.23 -25.85 8.99
CA ALA A 119 1.93 -27.03 8.53
C ALA A 119 2.21 -28.06 9.66
N ARG A 120 2.23 -27.61 10.92
CA ARG A 120 2.48 -28.48 12.08
C ARG A 120 1.21 -29.12 12.65
N ASP A 121 0.05 -28.52 12.37
CA ASP A 121 -1.25 -29.01 12.83
C ASP A 121 -2.31 -28.65 11.79
N ALA A 122 -2.75 -29.64 11.03
CA ALA A 122 -3.75 -29.47 9.97
C ALA A 122 -5.14 -29.03 10.49
N ASN A 123 -5.42 -29.19 11.78
CA ASN A 123 -6.66 -28.72 12.41
C ASN A 123 -6.59 -27.25 12.81
N LEU A 124 -5.37 -26.68 12.92
CA LEU A 124 -5.17 -25.29 13.29
C LEU A 124 -5.34 -24.39 12.05
N LYS A 125 -6.52 -23.77 11.94
CA LYS A 125 -6.86 -22.78 10.94
C LYS A 125 -6.61 -21.39 11.49
N LEU A 126 -5.76 -20.61 10.82
CA LEU A 126 -5.45 -19.23 11.14
C LEU A 126 -6.19 -18.32 10.15
N ARG A 127 -6.80 -17.25 10.66
CA ARG A 127 -7.57 -16.32 9.84
C ARG A 127 -6.76 -15.06 9.57
N GLU A 128 -6.96 -14.49 8.40
CA GLU A 128 -6.39 -13.19 7.98
C GLU A 128 -4.87 -13.09 8.22
N VAL A 129 -4.16 -14.16 7.92
CA VAL A 129 -2.69 -14.16 7.97
C VAL A 129 -2.15 -13.38 6.79
N LYS A 130 -1.22 -12.48 7.05
CA LYS A 130 -0.51 -11.74 6.02
C LYS A 130 0.43 -12.68 5.26
N THR A 131 0.11 -12.95 3.99
CA THR A 131 0.84 -13.87 3.12
C THR A 131 1.69 -13.16 2.07
N TRP A 132 1.32 -11.93 1.71
CA TRP A 132 2.06 -11.03 0.84
C TRP A 132 1.95 -9.61 1.39
N ASP A 133 3.00 -8.80 1.26
CA ASP A 133 2.92 -7.37 1.55
C ASP A 133 4.01 -6.57 0.85
N ALA A 134 3.71 -5.28 0.64
CA ALA A 134 4.63 -4.24 0.24
C ALA A 134 4.28 -2.93 0.95
N GLY A 135 5.25 -2.05 1.16
CA GLY A 135 4.97 -0.84 1.91
C GLY A 135 6.02 0.24 1.82
N TYR A 136 5.63 1.43 2.25
CA TYR A 136 6.47 2.62 2.39
C TYR A 136 6.42 3.15 3.82
N LEU A 137 7.55 3.69 4.27
CA LEU A 137 7.65 4.57 5.42
C LEU A 137 8.34 5.85 4.96
N THR A 138 7.65 6.99 5.09
CA THR A 138 8.14 8.28 4.60
C THR A 138 7.62 9.42 5.45
N ALA A 139 8.13 10.62 5.19
CA ALA A 139 7.60 11.87 5.72
C ALA A 139 7.02 12.70 4.56
N LEU A 140 5.82 13.23 4.75
CA LEU A 140 5.15 14.08 3.76
C LEU A 140 4.75 15.42 4.40
N ASP A 141 5.03 16.51 3.69
CA ASP A 141 4.44 17.80 4.01
C ASP A 141 2.90 17.73 3.92
N PRO A 142 2.13 18.43 4.75
CA PRO A 142 0.67 18.43 4.68
C PRO A 142 0.13 18.73 3.28
N THR A 143 0.77 19.65 2.54
CA THR A 143 0.39 19.99 1.16
C THR A 143 0.59 18.83 0.17
N LEU A 144 1.47 17.89 0.50
CA LEU A 144 1.81 16.72 -0.29
C LEU A 144 1.13 15.43 0.18
N LEU A 145 0.32 15.49 1.25
CA LEU A 145 -0.31 14.29 1.81
C LEU A 145 -1.15 13.51 0.78
N LYS A 146 -1.74 14.20 -0.19
CA LYS A 146 -2.47 13.55 -1.31
C LYS A 146 -1.59 12.61 -2.13
N GLN A 147 -0.26 12.76 -2.11
CA GLN A 147 0.66 11.83 -2.77
C GLN A 147 0.60 10.43 -2.16
N ALA A 148 0.18 10.28 -0.89
CA ALA A 148 -0.04 8.97 -0.28
C ALA A 148 -1.01 8.11 -1.11
N ARG A 149 -2.01 8.71 -1.77
CA ARG A 149 -2.92 8.00 -2.68
C ARG A 149 -2.18 7.43 -3.90
N THR A 150 -1.26 8.19 -4.50
CA THR A 150 -0.41 7.71 -5.60
C THR A 150 0.49 6.57 -5.14
N MET A 151 1.11 6.72 -3.95
CA MET A 151 1.97 5.69 -3.36
C MET A 151 1.20 4.38 -3.09
N VAL A 152 -0.05 4.45 -2.62
CA VAL A 152 -0.92 3.25 -2.54
C VAL A 152 -1.10 2.63 -3.92
N GLY A 153 -1.36 3.46 -4.93
CA GLY A 153 -1.50 3.01 -6.32
C GLY A 153 -0.27 2.28 -6.85
N ASP A 154 0.93 2.70 -6.46
CA ASP A 154 2.19 2.05 -6.84
C ASP A 154 2.35 0.70 -6.16
N LEU A 155 1.99 0.59 -4.88
CA LEU A 155 1.99 -0.69 -4.16
C LEU A 155 0.95 -1.68 -4.73
N VAL A 156 -0.22 -1.20 -5.15
CA VAL A 156 -1.21 -2.05 -5.85
C VAL A 156 -0.66 -2.51 -7.20
N ASN A 157 0.09 -1.67 -7.92
CA ASN A 157 0.76 -2.08 -9.17
C ASN A 157 1.83 -3.15 -8.88
N GLU A 158 2.55 -3.06 -7.76
CA GLU A 158 3.51 -4.08 -7.34
C GLU A 158 2.81 -5.42 -7.05
N PHE A 159 1.69 -5.39 -6.33
CA PHE A 159 0.85 -6.58 -6.15
C PHE A 159 0.44 -7.19 -7.50
N VAL A 160 -0.08 -6.38 -8.43
CA VAL A 160 -0.49 -6.84 -9.76
C VAL A 160 0.70 -7.47 -10.52
N LYS A 161 1.87 -6.86 -10.46
CA LYS A 161 3.11 -7.40 -11.07
C LYS A 161 3.46 -8.77 -10.51
N ASP A 162 3.46 -8.91 -9.19
CA ASP A 162 3.79 -10.16 -8.51
C ASP A 162 2.74 -11.25 -8.76
N TRP A 163 1.45 -10.86 -8.77
CA TRP A 163 0.37 -11.77 -9.12
C TRP A 163 0.51 -12.30 -10.55
N ARG A 164 0.80 -11.44 -11.52
CA ARG A 164 1.03 -11.84 -12.92
C ARG A 164 2.20 -12.80 -13.04
N ALA A 165 3.27 -12.56 -12.33
CA ALA A 165 4.48 -13.37 -12.40
C ALA A 165 4.23 -14.85 -12.03
N VAL A 166 3.20 -15.15 -11.23
CA VAL A 166 2.90 -16.51 -10.77
C VAL A 166 1.60 -17.10 -11.35
N ASN A 167 0.76 -16.29 -12.02
CA ASN A 167 -0.54 -16.71 -12.55
C ASN A 167 -0.67 -16.60 -14.08
N GLN A 168 0.13 -15.75 -14.73
CA GLN A 168 0.14 -15.63 -16.19
C GLN A 168 1.39 -16.32 -16.74
N LYS A 169 1.17 -17.28 -17.61
CA LYS A 169 2.22 -17.94 -18.42
C LYS A 169 2.33 -17.27 -19.78
#